data_cc15b0d0b06805a8fd26ee4b5bdc905a
#
_entry.id   cc15b0d0b06805a8fd26ee4b5bdc905a
#
_cell.length_a   1.000
_cell.length_b   1.000
_cell.length_c   1.000
_cell.angle_alpha   90.00
_cell.angle_beta   90.00
_cell.angle_gamma   90.00
#
_symmetry.space_group_name_H-M   'P 1'
#
loop_
_entity.id
_entity.type
_entity.pdbx_description
1 polymer ?
#
loop_
_entity_poly.entity_id
_entity_poly.type
_entity_poly.pdbx_seq_one_letter_code
_entity_poly.pdbx_strand_id
1 'polypeptide(L)'
;MAVDVEGIDWVGAILTYGGGTPEVFLDRLDDEKWIIPHCLTACDIAFAECPSARYRLDSGALSERTFTYVICAMVLRVARWSMRKSEANGAYTRTDQVM
;
A
#
# COMPACT_ATOMS: atom_id res chain seq x y z
N MET A 1 -16.44 3.24 -18.82
CA MET A 1 -15.10 2.82 -19.24
C MET A 1 -14.34 2.24 -18.03
N ALA A 2 -13.76 1.08 -18.19
CA ALA A 2 -13.08 0.42 -17.06
C ALA A 2 -11.78 1.15 -16.71
N VAL A 3 -11.55 1.33 -15.43
CA VAL A 3 -10.28 1.88 -14.93
C VAL A 3 -9.26 0.75 -14.87
N ASP A 4 -8.12 0.96 -15.52
CA ASP A 4 -7.03 -0.01 -15.51
C ASP A 4 -6.15 0.24 -14.29
N VAL A 5 -6.35 -0.57 -13.25
CA VAL A 5 -5.59 -0.41 -12.01
C VAL A 5 -4.10 -0.72 -12.20
N GLU A 6 -3.76 -1.54 -13.20
CA GLU A 6 -2.37 -1.83 -13.50
C GLU A 6 -1.67 -0.64 -14.16
N GLY A 7 -2.43 0.26 -14.77
CA GLY A 7 -1.90 1.46 -15.40
C GLY A 7 -1.70 2.63 -14.45
N ILE A 8 -2.12 2.51 -13.20
CA ILE A 8 -1.94 3.57 -12.22
C ILE A 8 -0.47 3.63 -11.79
N ASP A 9 0.05 4.86 -11.68
CA ASP A 9 1.41 5.07 -11.19
C ASP A 9 1.45 4.89 -9.67
N TRP A 10 1.55 3.64 -9.26
CA TRP A 10 1.53 3.29 -7.83
C TRP A 10 2.73 3.83 -7.08
N VAL A 11 3.91 3.84 -7.71
CA VAL A 11 5.11 4.36 -7.08
C VAL A 11 4.96 5.85 -6.78
N GLY A 12 4.51 6.62 -7.77
CA GLY A 12 4.25 8.05 -7.58
C GLY A 12 3.17 8.30 -6.55
N ALA A 13 2.13 7.47 -6.54
CA ALA A 13 1.03 7.59 -5.59
C ALA A 13 1.52 7.32 -4.16
N ILE A 14 2.31 6.28 -3.96
CA ILE A 14 2.86 5.94 -2.64
C ILE A 14 3.74 7.09 -2.13
N LEU A 15 4.56 7.66 -2.99
CA LEU A 15 5.40 8.80 -2.60
C LEU A 15 4.54 10.01 -2.23
N THR A 16 3.49 10.27 -3.00
CA THR A 16 2.60 11.40 -2.78
C THR A 16 1.85 11.26 -1.47
N TYR A 17 1.22 10.11 -1.25
CA TYR A 17 0.38 9.91 -0.07
C TYR A 17 1.16 9.48 1.16
N GLY A 18 2.41 9.08 0.97
CA GLY A 18 3.30 8.76 2.07
C GLY A 18 4.13 9.95 2.54
N GLY A 19 3.69 11.18 2.28
CA GLY A 19 4.47 12.39 2.55
C GLY A 19 4.95 12.58 3.97
N GLY A 20 4.33 11.91 4.93
CA GLY A 20 4.81 11.91 6.31
C GLY A 20 5.77 10.78 6.63
N THR A 21 6.08 9.94 5.64
CA THR A 21 6.96 8.80 5.81
C THR A 21 8.39 9.19 5.47
N PRO A 22 9.37 8.81 6.30
CA PRO A 22 10.77 9.13 6.03
C PRO A 22 11.22 8.57 4.68
N GLU A 23 11.96 9.35 3.92
CA GLU A 23 12.47 8.94 2.61
C GLU A 23 13.27 7.64 2.69
N VAL A 24 14.06 7.50 3.74
CA VAL A 24 14.87 6.29 3.97
C VAL A 24 13.99 5.05 4.02
N PHE A 25 12.79 5.20 4.55
CA PHE A 25 11.84 4.10 4.61
C PHE A 25 11.34 3.74 3.21
N LEU A 26 10.97 4.75 2.42
CA LEU A 26 10.48 4.52 1.06
C LEU A 26 11.58 3.97 0.16
N ASP A 27 12.81 4.42 0.35
CA ASP A 27 13.96 3.97 -0.44
C ASP A 27 14.25 2.48 -0.25
N ARG A 28 13.81 1.90 0.87
CA ARG A 28 13.99 0.47 1.13
C ARG A 28 13.00 -0.40 0.40
N LEU A 29 11.95 0.20 -0.13
CA LEU A 29 10.89 -0.53 -0.81
C LEU A 29 11.19 -0.59 -2.30
N ASP A 30 11.35 -1.79 -2.81
CA ASP A 30 11.58 -1.99 -4.24
C ASP A 30 10.29 -1.70 -5.01
N ASP A 31 10.37 -0.85 -6.03
CA ASP A 31 9.23 -0.42 -6.81
C ASP A 31 8.51 -1.61 -7.45
N GLU A 32 9.27 -2.48 -8.12
CA GLU A 32 8.70 -3.58 -8.88
C GLU A 32 8.41 -4.81 -8.03
N LYS A 33 9.23 -5.05 -7.01
CA LYS A 33 9.12 -6.26 -6.21
C LYS A 33 8.27 -6.09 -4.98
N TRP A 34 8.05 -4.86 -4.54
CA TRP A 34 7.29 -4.61 -3.33
C TRP A 34 6.13 -3.65 -3.55
N ILE A 35 6.40 -2.44 -4.02
CA ILE A 35 5.37 -1.39 -4.09
C ILE A 35 4.25 -1.77 -5.05
N ILE A 36 4.58 -2.05 -6.29
CA ILE A 36 3.57 -2.36 -7.31
C ILE A 36 2.80 -3.64 -6.96
N PRO A 37 3.46 -4.77 -6.62
CA PRO A 37 2.73 -5.98 -6.27
C PRO A 37 1.80 -5.80 -5.06
N HIS A 38 2.23 -5.08 -4.04
CA HIS A 38 1.40 -4.85 -2.87
C HIS A 38 0.19 -3.98 -3.19
N CYS A 39 0.36 -2.96 -4.05
CA CYS A 39 -0.74 -2.12 -4.46
C CYS A 39 -1.76 -2.91 -5.29
N LEU A 40 -1.31 -3.74 -6.22
CA LEU A 40 -2.21 -4.56 -7.02
C LEU A 40 -2.93 -5.59 -6.18
N THR A 41 -2.24 -6.21 -5.23
CA THR A 41 -2.86 -7.16 -4.30
C THR A 41 -3.90 -6.46 -3.43
N ALA A 42 -3.60 -5.24 -2.95
CA ALA A 42 -4.56 -4.46 -2.18
C ALA A 42 -5.81 -4.14 -3.01
N CYS A 43 -5.65 -3.85 -4.31
CA CYS A 43 -6.80 -3.66 -5.20
C CYS A 43 -7.65 -4.92 -5.27
N ASP A 44 -7.03 -6.08 -5.43
CA ASP A 44 -7.74 -7.35 -5.49
C ASP A 44 -8.52 -7.62 -4.21
N ILE A 45 -7.90 -7.35 -3.07
CA ILE A 45 -8.56 -7.51 -1.77
C ILE A 45 -9.75 -6.56 -1.66
N ALA A 46 -9.55 -5.30 -2.04
CA ALA A 46 -10.63 -4.31 -1.97
C ALA A 46 -11.83 -4.72 -2.84
N PHE A 47 -11.57 -5.22 -4.03
CA PHE A 47 -12.65 -5.66 -4.92
C PHE A 47 -13.31 -6.96 -4.43
N ALA A 48 -12.56 -7.83 -3.78
CA ALA A 48 -13.13 -9.05 -3.20
C ALA A 48 -14.00 -8.74 -1.99
N GLU A 49 -13.57 -7.83 -1.13
CA GLU A 49 -14.32 -7.44 0.07
C GLU A 49 -15.50 -6.52 -0.24
N CYS A 50 -15.39 -5.73 -1.29
CA CYS A 50 -16.42 -4.80 -1.70
C CYS A 50 -16.63 -4.87 -3.21
N PRO A 51 -17.36 -5.89 -3.71
CA PRO A 51 -17.53 -6.07 -5.16
C PRO A 51 -18.10 -4.86 -5.88
N SER A 52 -18.95 -4.06 -5.23
CA SER A 52 -19.50 -2.85 -5.83
C SER A 52 -18.46 -1.77 -6.08
N ALA A 53 -17.30 -1.86 -5.44
CA ALA A 53 -16.23 -0.86 -5.62
C ALA A 53 -15.74 -0.86 -7.06
N ARG A 54 -15.61 -2.02 -7.69
CA ARG A 54 -15.20 -2.11 -9.10
C ARG A 54 -16.21 -1.41 -10.01
N TYR A 55 -17.48 -1.67 -9.80
CA TYR A 55 -18.53 -1.02 -10.57
C TYR A 55 -18.52 0.49 -10.37
N ARG A 56 -18.40 0.93 -9.13
CA ARG A 56 -18.38 2.37 -8.80
C ARG A 56 -17.17 3.06 -9.39
N LEU A 57 -16.03 2.40 -9.38
CA LEU A 57 -14.81 2.95 -9.96
C LEU A 57 -14.96 3.09 -11.47
N ASP A 58 -15.46 2.05 -12.13
CA ASP A 58 -15.63 2.06 -13.58
C ASP A 58 -16.69 3.05 -14.03
N SER A 59 -17.73 3.26 -13.23
CA SER A 59 -18.82 4.19 -13.57
C SER A 59 -18.52 5.65 -13.21
N GLY A 60 -17.43 5.89 -12.46
CA GLY A 60 -17.10 7.22 -11.99
C GLY A 60 -17.75 7.64 -10.69
N ALA A 61 -18.60 6.79 -10.10
CA ALA A 61 -19.20 7.07 -8.81
C ALA A 61 -18.16 7.11 -7.70
N LEU A 62 -17.09 6.32 -7.85
CA LEU A 62 -15.91 6.36 -6.98
C LEU A 62 -14.77 6.90 -7.83
N SER A 63 -14.20 8.04 -7.46
CA SER A 63 -13.13 8.63 -8.24
C SER A 63 -11.86 7.78 -8.16
N GLU A 64 -11.12 7.75 -9.26
CA GLU A 64 -9.83 7.06 -9.32
C GLU A 64 -8.88 7.59 -8.25
N ARG A 65 -8.91 8.90 -8.03
CA ARG A 65 -8.08 9.56 -7.02
C ARG A 65 -8.39 9.04 -5.61
N THR A 66 -9.67 8.95 -5.27
CA THR A 66 -10.09 8.44 -3.97
C THR A 66 -9.71 6.99 -3.80
N PHE A 67 -9.95 6.19 -4.84
CA PHE A 67 -9.59 4.78 -4.82
C PHE A 67 -8.09 4.60 -4.63
N THR A 68 -7.29 5.33 -5.39
CA THR A 68 -5.83 5.28 -5.30
C THR A 68 -5.35 5.66 -3.90
N TYR A 69 -5.96 6.70 -3.32
CA TYR A 69 -5.63 7.12 -1.96
C TYR A 69 -5.89 5.99 -0.94
N VAL A 70 -7.04 5.36 -1.03
CA VAL A 70 -7.41 4.29 -0.09
C VAL A 70 -6.44 3.11 -0.21
N ILE A 71 -6.14 2.71 -1.44
CA ILE A 71 -5.21 1.60 -1.68
C ILE A 71 -3.81 1.95 -1.14
N CYS A 72 -3.34 3.16 -1.41
CA CYS A 72 -2.04 3.60 -0.88
C CYS A 72 -2.03 3.63 0.65
N ALA A 73 -3.13 4.06 1.27
CA ALA A 73 -3.23 4.07 2.73
C ALA A 73 -3.11 2.65 3.30
N MET A 74 -3.76 1.67 2.66
CA MET A 74 -3.66 0.28 3.06
C MET A 74 -2.22 -0.24 2.94
N VAL A 75 -1.58 0.02 1.81
CA VAL A 75 -0.22 -0.46 1.54
C VAL A 75 0.78 0.22 2.48
N LEU A 76 0.65 1.52 2.71
CA LEU A 76 1.52 2.24 3.62
C LEU A 76 1.38 1.73 5.05
N ARG A 77 0.18 1.35 5.45
CA ARG A 77 -0.03 0.75 6.77
C ARG A 77 0.72 -0.56 6.89
N VAL A 78 0.65 -1.40 5.87
CA VAL A 78 1.39 -2.67 5.83
C VAL A 78 2.89 -2.41 5.86
N ALA A 79 3.35 -1.45 5.07
CA ALA A 79 4.77 -1.11 5.00
C ALA A 79 5.29 -0.63 6.35
N ARG A 80 4.55 0.25 7.00
CA ARG A 80 4.94 0.77 8.32
C ARG A 80 4.95 -0.34 9.36
N TRP A 81 3.97 -1.21 9.30
CA TRP A 81 3.90 -2.35 10.21
C TRP A 81 5.09 -3.29 10.00
N SER A 82 5.40 -3.61 8.75
CA SER A 82 6.53 -4.50 8.42
C SER A 82 7.84 -3.90 8.89
N MET A 83 8.02 -2.60 8.71
CA MET A 83 9.22 -1.91 9.14
C MET A 83 9.32 -1.88 10.66
N ARG A 84 8.22 -1.58 11.32
CA ARG A 84 8.16 -1.59 12.79
C ARG A 84 8.44 -2.98 13.34
N LYS A 85 7.88 -3.99 12.73
CA LYS A 85 8.12 -5.37 13.12
C LYS A 85 9.58 -5.74 12.96
N SER A 86 10.21 -5.31 11.87
CA SER A 86 11.61 -5.56 11.62
C SER A 86 12.49 -4.89 12.68
N GLU A 87 12.19 -3.64 13.03
CA GLU A 87 12.88 -2.92 14.09
C GLU A 87 12.67 -3.59 15.45
N ALA A 88 11.43 -3.95 15.72
CA ALA A 88 11.07 -4.63 16.96
C ALA A 88 11.78 -5.98 17.07
N ASN A 89 11.89 -6.71 15.97
CA ASN A 89 12.61 -7.97 15.97
C ASN A 89 14.09 -7.79 16.25
N GLY A 90 14.69 -6.73 15.70
CA GLY A 90 16.08 -6.40 15.97
C GLY A 90 16.33 -6.05 17.42
N ALA A 91 15.47 -5.23 18.00
CA ALA A 91 15.52 -4.90 19.42
C ALA A 91 15.06 -6.08 20.27
N TYR A 92 14.06 -6.77 19.78
CA TYR A 92 13.40 -7.88 20.45
C TYR A 92 14.28 -9.10 20.57
N THR A 93 15.16 -9.31 19.60
CA THR A 93 16.10 -10.42 19.66
C THR A 93 16.89 -10.38 20.97
N ARG A 94 17.16 -9.16 21.45
CA ARG A 94 17.87 -8.97 22.71
C ARG A 94 16.94 -9.07 23.91
N THR A 95 15.70 -8.60 23.76
CA THR A 95 14.73 -8.58 24.84
C THR A 95 14.01 -9.91 24.96
N ASP A 96 13.68 -10.50 23.84
CA ASP A 96 12.98 -11.77 23.80
C ASP A 96 13.78 -12.87 24.45
N GLN A 97 15.08 -12.81 24.32
CA GLN A 97 15.96 -13.78 24.97
C GLN A 97 15.93 -13.65 26.48
N VAL A 98 15.48 -12.51 26.95
CA VAL A 98 15.33 -12.28 28.39
C VAL A 98 13.99 -12.80 28.89
N MET A 99 13.02 -12.81 28.01
CA MET A 99 11.69 -13.29 28.34
C MET A 99 11.59 -14.79 28.17
#